data_4eed107453d6e336869053418d88f190
#
_entry.id   4eed107453d6e336869053418d88f190
#
_cell.length_a   1.000
_cell.length_b   1.000
_cell.length_c   1.000
_cell.angle_alpha   90.00
_cell.angle_beta   90.00
_cell.angle_gamma   90.00
#
_symmetry.space_group_name_H-M   'P 1'
#
loop_
_entity.id
_entity.type
_entity.pdbx_description
1 polymer ?
#
loop_
_entity_poly.entity_id
_entity_poly.type
_entity_poly.pdbx_seq_one_letter_code
_entity_poly.pdbx_strand_id
1 'polypeptide(L)'
;LGEPTGIEIPEKIGVMTTPDYVNSLDGHYWTDGQTLTAAIGQSYSLFTPLQLANYAATLAGGGTRYNAHLLKEVRTYDSAEIVDVYDEPPAEIVDIEPENLQAVLQGMRDLVVSGSVAYYFKDCVVDAAAKTGTAQTGGKVSNGVFVAFAPYDDPQIALAVVIEKGGSGGALASTAVQILNAYFTSVDEAKAVVGENMLIQ
;
A
#
# COMPACT_ATOMS: atom_id res chain seq x y z
N LEU A 1 6.81 5.81 -6.78
CA LEU A 1 7.74 4.78 -6.36
C LEU A 1 9.18 5.18 -6.71
N GLY A 2 10.17 4.78 -5.88
CA GLY A 2 11.56 5.19 -6.08
C GLY A 2 11.89 6.62 -5.61
N GLU A 3 10.99 7.25 -4.88
CA GLU A 3 11.14 8.57 -4.29
C GLU A 3 10.76 8.54 -2.80
N PRO A 4 11.14 9.55 -2.01
CA PRO A 4 10.74 9.65 -0.61
C PRO A 4 9.21 9.61 -0.46
N THR A 5 8.73 8.99 0.62
CA THR A 5 7.31 9.01 0.98
C THR A 5 6.92 10.29 1.70
N GLY A 6 7.91 11.04 2.20
CA GLY A 6 7.73 12.27 2.96
C GLY A 6 7.62 12.08 4.46
N ILE A 7 7.76 10.84 4.96
CA ILE A 7 7.71 10.56 6.41
C ILE A 7 8.84 11.29 7.15
N GLU A 8 8.57 11.80 8.36
CA GLU A 8 9.47 12.67 9.14
C GLU A 8 10.73 11.96 9.66
N ILE A 9 10.79 10.65 9.56
CA ILE A 9 11.95 9.86 9.98
C ILE A 9 12.83 9.48 8.77
N PRO A 10 14.12 9.18 8.97
CA PRO A 10 14.99 8.73 7.90
C PRO A 10 14.45 7.49 7.19
N GLU A 11 14.31 7.55 5.87
CA GLU A 11 13.81 6.47 5.04
C GLU A 11 14.76 6.08 3.91
N LYS A 12 14.59 4.88 3.38
CA LYS A 12 15.23 4.44 2.14
C LYS A 12 14.30 4.71 0.97
N ILE A 13 14.83 5.34 -0.08
CA ILE A 13 14.02 5.74 -1.24
C ILE A 13 13.88 4.65 -2.31
N GLY A 14 14.53 3.51 -2.12
CA GLY A 14 14.46 2.43 -3.10
C GLY A 14 15.03 2.81 -4.47
N VAL A 15 14.61 2.08 -5.49
CA VAL A 15 15.02 2.30 -6.90
C VAL A 15 13.84 2.00 -7.81
N MET A 16 13.53 2.93 -8.71
CA MET A 16 12.69 2.66 -9.87
C MET A 16 13.59 2.28 -11.05
N THR A 17 13.33 1.14 -11.67
CA THR A 17 14.04 0.74 -12.88
C THR A 17 13.67 1.65 -14.05
N THR A 18 14.63 2.43 -14.52
CA THR A 18 14.51 3.30 -15.69
C THR A 18 15.71 3.09 -16.63
N PRO A 19 15.61 3.45 -17.92
CA PRO A 19 16.76 3.43 -18.82
C PRO A 19 17.94 4.21 -18.26
N ASP A 20 17.73 5.40 -17.70
CA ASP A 20 18.78 6.26 -17.16
C ASP A 20 19.48 5.59 -15.97
N TYR A 21 18.69 5.00 -15.05
CA TYR A 21 19.26 4.29 -13.92
C TYR A 21 20.14 3.11 -14.37
N VAL A 22 19.61 2.26 -15.27
CA VAL A 22 20.36 1.07 -15.74
C VAL A 22 21.61 1.48 -16.50
N ASN A 23 21.53 2.50 -17.36
CA ASN A 23 22.70 3.00 -18.11
C ASN A 23 23.72 3.71 -17.22
N SER A 24 23.36 4.12 -16.00
CA SER A 24 24.29 4.67 -15.01
C SER A 24 25.11 3.60 -14.29
N LEU A 25 24.71 2.33 -14.38
CA LEU A 25 25.44 1.21 -13.77
C LEU A 25 26.59 0.78 -14.69
N ASP A 26 27.77 0.57 -14.11
CA ASP A 26 28.96 0.17 -14.87
C ASP A 26 28.75 -1.17 -15.59
N GLY A 27 29.01 -1.16 -16.90
CA GLY A 27 28.85 -2.34 -17.75
C GLY A 27 27.40 -2.77 -18.06
N HIS A 28 26.40 -1.95 -17.69
CA HIS A 28 25.01 -2.23 -17.96
C HIS A 28 24.44 -1.26 -19.00
N TYR A 29 23.53 -1.78 -19.84
CA TYR A 29 22.81 -1.00 -20.86
C TYR A 29 21.36 -1.42 -20.89
N TRP A 30 20.48 -0.47 -21.14
CA TRP A 30 19.06 -0.77 -21.34
C TRP A 30 18.84 -1.61 -22.60
N THR A 31 18.05 -2.65 -22.49
CA THR A 31 17.70 -3.56 -23.58
C THR A 31 16.19 -3.78 -23.65
N ASP A 32 15.68 -4.29 -24.79
CA ASP A 32 14.28 -4.66 -24.91
C ASP A 32 13.86 -5.70 -23.88
N GLY A 33 14.75 -6.63 -23.51
CA GLY A 33 14.50 -7.59 -22.44
C GLY A 33 14.31 -6.93 -21.06
N GLN A 34 14.99 -5.83 -20.79
CA GLN A 34 14.79 -5.06 -19.56
C GLN A 34 13.46 -4.29 -19.56
N THR A 35 13.02 -3.80 -20.73
CA THR A 35 11.67 -3.22 -20.88
C THR A 35 10.59 -4.22 -20.47
N LEU A 36 10.69 -5.47 -20.95
CA LEU A 36 9.73 -6.52 -20.61
C LEU A 36 9.78 -6.89 -19.12
N THR A 37 10.98 -7.03 -18.54
CA THR A 37 11.11 -7.37 -17.12
C THR A 37 10.68 -6.23 -16.19
N ALA A 38 10.97 -4.98 -16.55
CA ALA A 38 10.53 -3.81 -15.81
C ALA A 38 9.00 -3.65 -15.85
N ALA A 39 8.36 -3.95 -16.99
CA ALA A 39 6.90 -3.87 -17.15
C ALA A 39 6.13 -4.81 -16.21
N ILE A 40 6.73 -5.91 -15.75
CA ILE A 40 6.15 -6.83 -14.77
C ILE A 40 6.64 -6.57 -13.33
N GLY A 41 7.31 -5.43 -13.08
CA GLY A 41 7.80 -5.03 -11.76
C GLY A 41 9.08 -5.74 -11.29
N GLN A 42 9.79 -6.38 -12.21
CA GLN A 42 11.09 -7.02 -11.97
C GLN A 42 12.25 -6.08 -12.36
N SER A 43 13.42 -6.64 -12.67
CA SER A 43 14.65 -5.92 -13.02
C SER A 43 15.32 -5.32 -11.77
N TYR A 44 15.74 -4.06 -11.80
CA TYR A 44 16.45 -3.38 -10.69
C TYR A 44 15.50 -2.66 -9.73
N SER A 45 14.18 -2.82 -9.86
CA SER A 45 13.20 -2.15 -8.99
C SER A 45 13.30 -2.66 -7.56
N LEU A 46 13.49 -1.73 -6.62
CA LEU A 46 13.59 -1.97 -5.18
C LEU A 46 12.69 -0.96 -4.46
N PHE A 47 11.69 -1.44 -3.75
CA PHE A 47 10.74 -0.57 -3.04
C PHE A 47 10.64 -0.98 -1.58
N THR A 48 10.46 0.02 -0.71
CA THR A 48 10.17 -0.23 0.69
C THR A 48 8.69 -0.62 0.87
N PRO A 49 8.33 -1.37 1.93
CA PRO A 49 6.93 -1.64 2.24
C PRO A 49 6.09 -0.36 2.38
N LEU A 50 6.66 0.71 2.95
CA LEU A 50 5.97 2.00 3.08
C LEU A 50 5.66 2.61 1.71
N GLN A 51 6.59 2.57 0.77
CA GLN A 51 6.35 3.04 -0.60
C GLN A 51 5.24 2.23 -1.29
N LEU A 52 5.21 0.90 -1.08
CA LEU A 52 4.17 0.04 -1.65
C LEU A 52 2.79 0.32 -1.02
N ALA A 53 2.73 0.59 0.28
CA ALA A 53 1.48 0.99 0.94
C ALA A 53 1.00 2.36 0.45
N ASN A 54 1.90 3.35 0.34
CA ASN A 54 1.58 4.68 -0.20
C ASN A 54 1.12 4.60 -1.67
N TYR A 55 1.74 3.74 -2.47
CA TYR A 55 1.31 3.47 -3.85
C TYR A 55 -0.12 2.88 -3.90
N ALA A 56 -0.41 1.88 -3.04
CA ALA A 56 -1.75 1.30 -2.96
C ALA A 56 -2.78 2.34 -2.50
N ALA A 57 -2.44 3.20 -1.53
CA ALA A 57 -3.26 4.33 -1.08
C ALA A 57 -3.51 5.34 -2.20
N THR A 58 -2.49 5.65 -3.00
CA THR A 58 -2.61 6.57 -4.16
C THR A 58 -3.59 6.03 -5.21
N LEU A 59 -3.52 4.74 -5.54
CA LEU A 59 -4.47 4.11 -6.46
C LEU A 59 -5.89 4.14 -5.90
N ALA A 60 -6.06 3.74 -4.63
CA ALA A 60 -7.34 3.74 -3.93
C ALA A 60 -7.93 5.15 -3.81
N GLY A 61 -7.08 6.18 -3.63
CA GLY A 61 -7.45 7.59 -3.56
C GLY A 61 -7.61 8.29 -4.92
N GLY A 62 -7.82 7.54 -6.00
CA GLY A 62 -8.08 8.14 -7.31
C GLY A 62 -6.88 8.81 -7.97
N GLY A 63 -5.65 8.40 -7.62
CA GLY A 63 -4.42 9.02 -8.10
C GLY A 63 -3.88 10.14 -7.19
N THR A 64 -4.55 10.44 -6.09
CA THR A 64 -4.11 11.46 -5.13
C THR A 64 -3.08 10.85 -4.17
N ARG A 65 -1.84 11.37 -4.21
CA ARG A 65 -0.75 10.95 -3.33
C ARG A 65 -0.56 11.96 -2.20
N TYR A 66 -0.55 11.47 -0.98
CA TYR A 66 -0.19 12.23 0.20
C TYR A 66 1.19 11.80 0.71
N ASN A 67 1.89 12.72 1.38
CA ASN A 67 3.06 12.37 2.15
C ASN A 67 2.67 11.43 3.30
N ALA A 68 3.48 10.41 3.53
CA ALA A 68 3.35 9.64 4.76
C ALA A 68 3.79 10.51 5.95
N HIS A 69 3.11 10.41 7.09
CA HIS A 69 3.45 11.19 8.28
C HIS A 69 3.12 10.40 9.56
N LEU A 70 3.79 10.74 10.64
CA LEU A 70 3.57 10.18 11.98
C LEU A 70 2.83 11.17 12.88
N LEU A 71 3.03 12.49 12.64
CA LEU A 71 2.35 13.53 13.40
C LEU A 71 0.89 13.63 12.92
N LYS A 72 -0.04 13.40 13.82
CA LYS A 72 -1.47 13.61 13.57
C LYS A 72 -1.94 14.96 14.08
N GLU A 73 -1.63 15.26 15.35
CA GLU A 73 -2.05 16.47 16.03
C GLU A 73 -1.14 16.77 17.21
N VAL A 74 -1.07 18.03 17.59
CA VAL A 74 -0.42 18.50 18.81
C VAL A 74 -1.50 18.96 19.79
N ARG A 75 -1.41 18.48 21.03
CA ARG A 75 -2.37 18.85 22.09
C ARG A 75 -1.67 19.59 23.22
N THR A 76 -2.44 20.34 24.02
CA THR A 76 -1.99 20.88 25.30
C THR A 76 -1.56 19.78 26.24
N TYR A 77 -0.75 20.11 27.27
CA TYR A 77 -0.22 19.15 28.22
C TYR A 77 -1.30 18.31 28.93
N ASP A 78 -2.47 18.90 29.18
CA ASP A 78 -3.64 18.25 29.78
C ASP A 78 -4.51 17.50 28.74
N SER A 79 -4.10 17.51 27.48
CA SER A 79 -4.82 16.92 26.34
C SER A 79 -6.23 17.51 26.11
N ALA A 80 -6.54 18.65 26.71
CA ALA A 80 -7.87 19.27 26.63
C ALA A 80 -8.10 19.96 25.28
N GLU A 81 -7.06 20.58 24.73
CA GLU A 81 -7.18 21.36 23.49
C GLU A 81 -6.22 20.87 22.40
N ILE A 82 -6.69 20.86 21.15
CA ILE A 82 -5.84 20.64 19.98
C ILE A 82 -5.18 21.98 19.66
N VAL A 83 -3.85 22.01 19.66
CA VAL A 83 -3.02 23.17 19.35
C VAL A 83 -2.74 23.27 17.86
N ASP A 84 -2.53 22.11 17.24
CA ASP A 84 -2.19 22.00 15.81
C ASP A 84 -2.63 20.65 15.27
N VAL A 85 -2.94 20.59 13.98
CA VAL A 85 -3.34 19.36 13.27
C VAL A 85 -2.49 19.24 12.03
N TYR A 86 -1.99 18.05 11.75
CA TYR A 86 -1.36 17.79 10.47
C TYR A 86 -2.42 17.86 9.35
N ASP A 87 -2.31 18.87 8.50
CA ASP A 87 -3.23 19.12 7.38
C ASP A 87 -2.42 19.62 6.18
N GLU A 88 -1.66 18.71 5.59
CA GLU A 88 -0.85 19.00 4.41
C GLU A 88 -1.66 18.69 3.13
N PRO A 89 -1.53 19.55 2.10
CA PRO A 89 -2.15 19.28 0.81
C PRO A 89 -1.57 18.01 0.17
N PRO A 90 -2.25 17.43 -0.83
CA PRO A 90 -1.69 16.33 -1.61
C PRO A 90 -0.28 16.69 -2.12
N ALA A 91 0.66 15.75 -1.95
CA ALA A 91 2.02 15.91 -2.47
C ALA A 91 2.05 15.85 -4.00
N GLU A 92 1.12 15.10 -4.59
CA GLU A 92 1.02 14.93 -6.03
C GLU A 92 -0.39 14.46 -6.42
N ILE A 93 -0.87 14.90 -7.57
CA ILE A 93 -2.04 14.33 -8.24
C ILE A 93 -1.54 13.69 -9.52
N VAL A 94 -1.57 12.37 -9.55
CA VAL A 94 -1.15 11.58 -10.73
C VAL A 94 -2.26 11.65 -11.78
N ASP A 95 -1.93 12.12 -12.97
CA ASP A 95 -2.85 12.16 -14.10
C ASP A 95 -3.05 10.74 -14.65
N ILE A 96 -4.14 10.10 -14.23
CA ILE A 96 -4.52 8.76 -14.65
C ILE A 96 -5.87 8.84 -15.35
N GLU A 97 -5.96 8.34 -16.58
CA GLU A 97 -7.24 8.19 -17.24
C GLU A 97 -8.21 7.36 -16.39
N PRO A 98 -9.41 7.89 -16.08
CA PRO A 98 -10.34 7.24 -15.16
C PRO A 98 -10.69 5.79 -15.52
N GLU A 99 -10.82 5.49 -16.81
CA GLU A 99 -11.10 4.14 -17.31
C GLU A 99 -9.95 3.16 -16.98
N ASN A 100 -8.71 3.61 -17.11
CA ASN A 100 -7.53 2.80 -16.80
C ASN A 100 -7.43 2.53 -15.28
N LEU A 101 -7.66 3.56 -14.47
CA LEU A 101 -7.69 3.41 -13.02
C LEU A 101 -8.79 2.43 -12.60
N GLN A 102 -10.00 2.59 -13.12
CA GLN A 102 -11.12 1.70 -12.84
C GLN A 102 -10.80 0.24 -13.21
N ALA A 103 -10.16 0.02 -14.36
CA ALA A 103 -9.77 -1.32 -14.79
C ALA A 103 -8.75 -1.96 -13.82
N VAL A 104 -7.79 -1.16 -13.32
CA VAL A 104 -6.80 -1.63 -12.32
C VAL A 104 -7.48 -1.97 -11.00
N LEU A 105 -8.31 -1.08 -10.47
CA LEU A 105 -9.04 -1.28 -9.22
C LEU A 105 -9.98 -2.50 -9.30
N GLN A 106 -10.69 -2.66 -10.43
CA GLN A 106 -11.53 -3.84 -10.66
C GLN A 106 -10.70 -5.13 -10.68
N GLY A 107 -9.56 -5.15 -11.36
CA GLY A 107 -8.66 -6.31 -11.35
C GLY A 107 -8.11 -6.64 -9.96
N MET A 108 -7.86 -5.62 -9.13
CA MET A 108 -7.49 -5.82 -7.72
C MET A 108 -8.66 -6.38 -6.89
N ARG A 109 -9.90 -5.96 -7.18
CA ARG A 109 -11.11 -6.49 -6.56
C ARG A 109 -11.35 -7.94 -6.98
N ASP A 110 -11.23 -8.24 -8.25
CA ASP A 110 -11.44 -9.59 -8.79
C ASP A 110 -10.49 -10.63 -8.19
N LEU A 111 -9.25 -10.22 -7.85
CA LEU A 111 -8.29 -11.10 -7.20
C LEU A 111 -8.82 -11.66 -5.86
N VAL A 112 -9.52 -10.85 -5.08
CA VAL A 112 -10.03 -11.23 -3.75
C VAL A 112 -11.43 -11.83 -3.80
N VAL A 113 -12.21 -11.55 -4.85
CA VAL A 113 -13.58 -12.08 -5.01
C VAL A 113 -13.59 -13.46 -5.66
N SER A 114 -12.83 -13.63 -6.74
CA SER A 114 -12.85 -14.83 -7.57
C SER A 114 -11.46 -15.35 -7.98
N GLY A 115 -10.41 -14.60 -7.66
CA GLY A 115 -9.04 -14.92 -8.02
C GLY A 115 -8.36 -15.91 -7.07
N SER A 116 -7.05 -16.01 -7.20
CA SER A 116 -6.24 -17.04 -6.51
C SER A 116 -6.21 -16.92 -4.99
N VAL A 117 -6.59 -15.78 -4.42
CA VAL A 117 -6.61 -15.55 -2.97
C VAL A 117 -8.02 -15.44 -2.38
N ALA A 118 -9.06 -15.60 -3.21
CA ALA A 118 -10.46 -15.44 -2.80
C ALA A 118 -10.86 -16.32 -1.60
N TYR A 119 -10.25 -17.50 -1.47
CA TYR A 119 -10.49 -18.38 -0.33
C TYR A 119 -10.19 -17.71 1.01
N TYR A 120 -9.09 -16.95 1.10
CA TYR A 120 -8.67 -16.26 2.34
C TYR A 120 -9.56 -15.07 2.67
N PHE A 121 -10.16 -14.43 1.67
CA PHE A 121 -11.02 -13.25 1.84
C PHE A 121 -12.48 -13.56 2.18
N LYS A 122 -12.86 -14.84 2.24
CA LYS A 122 -14.23 -15.23 2.65
C LYS A 122 -14.59 -14.78 4.07
N ASP A 123 -13.59 -14.74 4.95
CA ASP A 123 -13.74 -14.36 6.36
C ASP A 123 -13.27 -12.92 6.62
N CYS A 124 -13.04 -12.12 5.58
CA CYS A 124 -12.72 -10.70 5.71
C CYS A 124 -14.00 -9.93 6.05
N VAL A 125 -13.95 -9.15 7.15
CA VAL A 125 -15.11 -8.39 7.65
C VAL A 125 -15.47 -7.19 6.77
N VAL A 126 -14.63 -6.88 5.78
CA VAL A 126 -14.78 -5.73 4.90
C VAL A 126 -14.46 -6.11 3.46
N ASP A 127 -15.13 -5.46 2.52
CA ASP A 127 -14.81 -5.58 1.10
C ASP A 127 -13.45 -4.93 0.81
N ALA A 128 -12.54 -5.71 0.23
CA ALA A 128 -11.18 -5.27 -0.04
C ALA A 128 -10.81 -5.45 -1.52
N ALA A 129 -9.71 -4.84 -1.92
CA ALA A 129 -9.02 -5.11 -3.17
C ALA A 129 -7.52 -5.34 -2.89
N ALA A 130 -6.88 -6.20 -3.67
CA ALA A 130 -5.49 -6.58 -3.42
C ALA A 130 -4.71 -6.93 -4.70
N LYS A 131 -3.38 -6.98 -4.55
CA LYS A 131 -2.46 -7.50 -5.56
C LYS A 131 -1.35 -8.31 -4.92
N THR A 132 -1.13 -9.49 -5.46
CA THR A 132 0.00 -10.37 -5.08
C THR A 132 1.22 -10.04 -5.91
N GLY A 133 2.40 -10.18 -5.33
CA GLY A 133 3.68 -10.11 -6.02
C GLY A 133 4.62 -11.23 -5.57
N THR A 134 5.46 -11.68 -6.48
CA THR A 134 6.52 -12.65 -6.20
C THR A 134 7.80 -12.10 -6.79
N ALA A 135 8.63 -11.49 -5.95
CA ALA A 135 9.87 -10.83 -6.39
C ALA A 135 11.03 -11.82 -6.38
N GLN A 136 11.57 -12.10 -7.56
CA GLN A 136 12.75 -12.94 -7.72
C GLN A 136 14.01 -12.14 -7.36
N THR A 137 14.84 -12.70 -6.47
CA THR A 137 16.02 -12.00 -5.92
C THR A 137 17.34 -12.63 -6.35
N GLY A 138 17.32 -13.47 -7.39
CA GLY A 138 18.50 -14.27 -7.81
C GLY A 138 18.83 -15.43 -6.87
N GLY A 139 18.14 -15.56 -5.73
CA GLY A 139 18.23 -16.69 -4.81
C GLY A 139 17.29 -17.85 -5.18
N LYS A 140 17.31 -18.94 -4.38
CA LYS A 140 16.42 -20.10 -4.58
C LYS A 140 14.97 -19.82 -4.20
N VAL A 141 14.73 -18.85 -3.33
CA VAL A 141 13.40 -18.51 -2.80
C VAL A 141 13.13 -17.03 -3.03
N SER A 142 11.99 -16.73 -3.62
CA SER A 142 11.53 -15.37 -3.91
C SER A 142 11.01 -14.67 -2.67
N ASN A 143 10.94 -13.34 -2.70
CA ASN A 143 10.23 -12.56 -1.70
C ASN A 143 8.73 -12.55 -2.02
N GLY A 144 7.90 -12.79 -1.02
CA GLY A 144 6.46 -12.62 -1.12
C GLY A 144 6.11 -11.14 -0.89
N VAL A 145 5.27 -10.59 -1.76
CA VAL A 145 4.76 -9.21 -1.67
C VAL A 145 3.25 -9.24 -1.80
N PHE A 146 2.57 -8.49 -0.95
CA PHE A 146 1.12 -8.34 -0.99
C PHE A 146 0.75 -6.90 -0.66
N VAL A 147 -0.07 -6.28 -1.48
CA VAL A 147 -0.66 -4.97 -1.18
C VAL A 147 -2.17 -5.09 -1.21
N ALA A 148 -2.84 -4.33 -0.37
CA ALA A 148 -4.29 -4.27 -0.33
C ALA A 148 -4.76 -2.90 0.15
N PHE A 149 -6.03 -2.60 -0.13
CA PHE A 149 -6.76 -1.50 0.48
C PHE A 149 -8.20 -1.92 0.80
N ALA A 150 -8.82 -1.25 1.74
CA ALA A 150 -10.19 -1.51 2.18
C ALA A 150 -10.80 -0.27 2.88
N PRO A 151 -12.17 -0.13 2.85
CA PRO A 151 -13.11 -0.80 1.98
C PRO A 151 -12.86 -0.52 0.49
N TYR A 152 -13.40 -1.34 -0.40
CA TYR A 152 -13.21 -1.13 -1.84
C TYR A 152 -13.86 0.16 -2.34
N ASP A 153 -15.10 0.45 -1.91
CA ASP A 153 -15.86 1.61 -2.37
C ASP A 153 -15.53 2.91 -1.63
N ASP A 154 -15.01 2.84 -0.39
CA ASP A 154 -14.61 3.98 0.43
C ASP A 154 -13.32 3.66 1.18
N PRO A 155 -12.15 3.72 0.53
CA PRO A 155 -10.88 3.29 1.09
C PRO A 155 -10.48 4.07 2.35
N GLN A 156 -10.25 3.35 3.46
CA GLN A 156 -9.84 3.90 4.75
C GLN A 156 -8.45 3.43 5.18
N ILE A 157 -8.00 2.30 4.65
CA ILE A 157 -6.68 1.74 4.94
C ILE A 157 -6.06 1.15 3.68
N ALA A 158 -4.78 1.38 3.50
CA ALA A 158 -3.94 0.64 2.56
C ALA A 158 -2.80 -0.03 3.33
N LEU A 159 -2.42 -1.23 2.91
CA LEU A 159 -1.36 -2.00 3.54
C LEU A 159 -0.44 -2.65 2.51
N ALA A 160 0.80 -2.88 2.94
CA ALA A 160 1.76 -3.71 2.22
C ALA A 160 2.39 -4.72 3.18
N VAL A 161 2.40 -5.98 2.78
CA VAL A 161 3.07 -7.07 3.49
C VAL A 161 4.19 -7.62 2.62
N VAL A 162 5.41 -7.62 3.15
CA VAL A 162 6.58 -8.13 2.46
C VAL A 162 7.27 -9.14 3.36
N ILE A 163 7.52 -10.34 2.86
CA ILE A 163 8.29 -11.37 3.57
C ILE A 163 9.46 -11.80 2.69
N GLU A 164 10.68 -11.50 3.14
CA GLU A 164 11.89 -11.97 2.48
C GLU A 164 11.95 -13.49 2.50
N LYS A 165 12.25 -14.07 1.35
CA LYS A 165 12.26 -15.53 1.16
C LYS A 165 10.91 -16.20 1.53
N GLY A 166 9.82 -15.43 1.49
CA GLY A 166 8.47 -15.90 1.81
C GLY A 166 7.81 -16.69 0.68
N GLY A 167 8.46 -16.83 -0.46
CA GLY A 167 7.92 -17.55 -1.61
C GLY A 167 6.88 -16.74 -2.38
N SER A 168 5.67 -17.26 -2.48
CA SER A 168 4.57 -16.61 -3.22
C SER A 168 3.87 -15.52 -2.41
N GLY A 169 3.60 -14.37 -3.05
CA GLY A 169 2.79 -13.32 -2.43
C GLY A 169 1.38 -13.75 -2.06
N GLY A 170 0.82 -14.76 -2.74
CA GLY A 170 -0.49 -15.32 -2.39
C GLY A 170 -0.55 -15.95 -1.00
N ALA A 171 0.58 -16.46 -0.48
CA ALA A 171 0.68 -16.99 0.87
C ALA A 171 0.49 -15.93 1.97
N LEU A 172 0.62 -14.65 1.62
CA LEU A 172 0.47 -13.51 2.55
C LEU A 172 -0.99 -13.06 2.71
N ALA A 173 -1.90 -13.58 1.89
CA ALA A 173 -3.30 -13.16 1.88
C ALA A 173 -3.98 -13.34 3.25
N SER A 174 -3.71 -14.45 3.95
CA SER A 174 -4.26 -14.68 5.30
C SER A 174 -3.78 -13.64 6.31
N THR A 175 -2.52 -13.24 6.24
CA THR A 175 -1.97 -12.18 7.11
C THR A 175 -2.62 -10.84 6.80
N ALA A 176 -2.80 -10.50 5.52
CA ALA A 176 -3.49 -9.27 5.12
C ALA A 176 -4.93 -9.22 5.64
N VAL A 177 -5.68 -10.33 5.53
CA VAL A 177 -7.05 -10.44 6.08
C VAL A 177 -7.06 -10.25 7.60
N GLN A 178 -6.12 -10.85 8.33
CA GLN A 178 -6.02 -10.65 9.79
C GLN A 178 -5.77 -9.18 10.15
N ILE A 179 -4.91 -8.47 9.41
CA ILE A 179 -4.64 -7.05 9.63
C ILE A 179 -5.90 -6.22 9.37
N LEU A 180 -6.61 -6.46 8.24
CA LEU A 180 -7.84 -5.77 7.90
C LEU A 180 -8.93 -6.02 8.95
N ASN A 181 -9.14 -7.26 9.34
CA ASN A 181 -10.13 -7.62 10.36
C ASN A 181 -9.82 -6.95 11.72
N ALA A 182 -8.55 -6.96 12.14
CA ALA A 182 -8.15 -6.30 13.39
C ALA A 182 -8.37 -4.80 13.34
N TYR A 183 -8.06 -4.14 12.21
CA TYR A 183 -8.26 -2.70 12.05
C TYR A 183 -9.75 -2.33 12.14
N PHE A 184 -10.60 -2.97 11.34
CA PHE A 184 -12.02 -2.63 11.31
C PHE A 184 -12.77 -3.01 12.58
N THR A 185 -12.40 -4.11 13.24
CA THR A 185 -12.95 -4.46 14.55
C THR A 185 -12.61 -3.42 15.60
N SER A 186 -11.35 -2.97 15.66
CA SER A 186 -10.91 -1.94 16.62
C SER A 186 -11.56 -0.58 16.36
N VAL A 187 -11.78 -0.21 15.10
CA VAL A 187 -12.48 1.04 14.74
C VAL A 187 -13.95 1.00 15.17
N ASP A 188 -14.62 -0.14 14.98
CA ASP A 188 -16.02 -0.31 15.37
C ASP A 188 -16.19 -0.32 16.89
N GLU A 189 -15.30 -0.97 17.63
CA GLU A 189 -15.26 -0.94 19.09
C GLU A 189 -15.03 0.49 19.62
N ALA A 190 -14.13 1.26 19.02
CA ALA A 190 -13.88 2.65 19.39
C ALA A 190 -15.12 3.54 19.16
N LYS A 191 -15.82 3.35 18.02
CA LYS A 191 -17.06 4.07 17.73
C LYS A 191 -18.18 3.73 18.72
N ALA A 192 -18.30 2.45 19.12
CA ALA A 192 -19.28 2.01 20.11
C ALA A 192 -19.06 2.67 21.47
N VAL A 193 -17.79 2.72 21.94
CA VAL A 193 -17.43 3.37 23.23
C VAL A 193 -17.76 4.87 23.21
N VAL A 194 -17.51 5.57 22.12
CA VAL A 194 -17.87 6.99 22.00
C VAL A 194 -19.40 7.19 22.03
N GLY A 195 -20.15 6.29 21.38
CA GLY A 195 -21.62 6.31 21.37
C GLY A 195 -22.22 6.10 22.77
N GLU A 196 -21.65 5.20 23.57
CA GLU A 196 -22.10 4.94 24.95
C GLU A 196 -21.81 6.13 25.88
N ASN A 197 -20.70 6.83 25.71
CA ASN A 197 -20.36 8.00 26.54
C ASN A 197 -21.23 9.24 26.21
N MET A 198 -21.88 9.31 25.09
CA MET A 198 -22.81 10.40 24.75
C MET A 198 -24.17 10.28 25.46
N LEU A 199 -24.48 9.14 26.11
CA LEU A 199 -25.71 8.92 26.86
C LEU A 199 -25.60 9.33 28.34
N ILE A 200 -24.50 9.91 28.78
CA ILE A 200 -24.24 10.31 30.18
C ILE A 200 -24.11 11.86 30.29
N GLN A 201 -24.85 12.61 29.47
CA GLN A 201 -24.98 14.06 29.64
C GLN A 201 -26.41 14.44 30.01
#